data_11d24050af0c590bac28fe488b044291
#
_entry.id   11d24050af0c590bac28fe488b044291
#
_cell.length_a   1.000
_cell.length_b   1.000
_cell.length_c   1.000
_cell.angle_alpha   90.00
_cell.angle_beta   90.00
_cell.angle_gamma   90.00
#
_symmetry.space_group_name_H-M   'P 1'
#
loop_
_entity.id
_entity.type
_entity.pdbx_description
1 polymer ?
#
loop_
_entity_poly.entity_id
_entity_poly.type
_entity_poly.pdbx_seq_one_letter_code
_entity_poly.pdbx_strand_id
1 'polypeptide(L)'
;MTQQGSSGIPGIDVAEAASRLSGADPHGALLVDVREDAELVEVRVPGATHVATSGFIEHATELPKDRPLLIMCATGVRSAAVTGYLLRSGWTDVTNVDGGIVAWQRAGLPVERGR
;
A
#
# COMPACT_ATOMS: atom_id res chain seq x y z
N MET A 1 16.27 11.63 15.03
CA MET A 1 15.61 11.39 14.72
C MET A 1 14.83 11.97 14.24
N THR A 2 14.57 12.11 13.90
CA THR A 2 13.88 12.55 13.56
C THR A 2 12.84 12.35 13.38
N GLN A 3 12.25 12.37 13.49
CA GLN A 3 11.29 12.12 13.38
C GLN A 3 10.57 12.32 12.52
N GLN A 4 10.41 12.05 12.05
CA GLN A 4 9.66 12.15 11.21
C GLN A 4 8.52 11.88 11.33
N GLY A 5 8.51 11.53 11.12
CA GLY A 5 7.24 11.32 11.04
C GLY A 5 6.58 11.72 12.18
N SER A 6 6.28 12.76 12.26
CA SER A 6 5.45 13.21 13.32
C SER A 6 4.28 12.29 13.55
N SER A 7 3.89 11.53 12.53
CA SER A 7 2.77 10.63 12.65
C SER A 7 3.12 9.29 13.28
N GLY A 8 4.40 8.91 13.31
CA GLY A 8 4.79 7.59 13.74
C GLY A 8 4.35 6.47 12.82
N ILE A 9 3.95 6.80 11.60
CA ILE A 9 3.51 5.80 10.62
C ILE A 9 4.74 5.17 9.98
N PRO A 10 4.90 3.84 10.03
CA PRO A 10 6.00 3.20 9.35
C PRO A 10 5.87 3.34 7.84
N GLY A 11 6.98 3.64 7.17
CA GLY A 11 6.99 3.82 5.74
C GLY A 11 8.25 3.29 5.11
N ILE A 12 8.15 2.86 3.86
CA ILE A 12 9.29 2.43 3.05
C ILE A 12 9.16 3.08 1.68
N ASP A 13 10.28 3.20 0.97
CA ASP A 13 10.23 3.73 -0.39
C ASP A 13 9.80 2.64 -1.38
N VAL A 14 9.59 3.06 -2.64
CA VAL A 14 9.09 2.13 -3.66
C VAL A 14 10.11 1.05 -4.02
N ALA A 15 11.40 1.34 -3.92
CA ALA A 15 12.42 0.33 -4.20
C ALA A 15 12.37 -0.79 -3.19
N GLU A 16 12.25 -0.46 -1.91
CA GLU A 16 12.11 -1.45 -0.86
C GLU A 16 10.80 -2.23 -1.00
N ALA A 17 9.72 -1.52 -1.34
CA ALA A 17 8.42 -2.18 -1.54
C ALA A 17 8.52 -3.20 -2.68
N ALA A 18 9.10 -2.81 -3.80
CA ALA A 18 9.26 -3.71 -4.95
C ALA A 18 10.09 -4.93 -4.57
N SER A 19 11.14 -4.73 -3.80
CA SER A 19 11.99 -5.82 -3.35
C SER A 19 11.20 -6.82 -2.51
N ARG A 20 10.37 -6.33 -1.59
CA ARG A 20 9.58 -7.21 -0.73
C ARG A 20 8.49 -7.96 -1.48
N LEU A 21 8.03 -7.40 -2.61
CA LEU A 21 6.97 -8.01 -3.40
C LEU A 21 7.49 -8.98 -4.46
N SER A 22 8.79 -9.03 -4.70
CA SER A 22 9.35 -9.76 -5.84
C SER A 22 9.39 -11.27 -5.64
N GLY A 23 9.20 -11.75 -4.42
CA GLY A 23 9.21 -13.18 -4.15
C GLY A 23 7.87 -13.84 -4.44
N ALA A 24 7.87 -15.16 -4.53
CA ALA A 24 6.65 -15.94 -4.75
C ALA A 24 6.13 -16.56 -3.45
N ASP A 25 6.58 -16.06 -2.31
CA ASP A 25 6.20 -16.59 -1.01
C ASP A 25 4.74 -16.26 -0.71
N PRO A 26 3.86 -17.25 -0.52
CA PRO A 26 2.46 -16.99 -0.22
C PRO A 26 2.25 -16.28 1.13
N HIS A 27 3.28 -16.28 1.99
CA HIS A 27 3.24 -15.54 3.25
C HIS A 27 4.03 -14.24 3.18
N GLY A 28 4.49 -13.87 1.98
CA GLY A 28 5.22 -12.63 1.77
C GLY A 28 4.32 -11.41 1.81
N ALA A 29 4.92 -10.25 1.53
CA ALA A 29 4.19 -8.98 1.59
C ALA A 29 3.06 -8.93 0.56
N LEU A 30 1.95 -8.33 0.96
CA LEU A 30 0.80 -8.08 0.10
C LEU A 30 0.70 -6.58 -0.14
N LEU A 31 0.64 -6.18 -1.40
CA LEU A 31 0.46 -4.76 -1.74
C LEU A 31 -1.04 -4.47 -1.79
N VAL A 32 -1.47 -3.48 -1.02
CA VAL A 32 -2.87 -3.07 -0.95
C VAL A 32 -2.98 -1.66 -1.52
N ASP A 33 -3.69 -1.54 -2.64
CA ASP A 33 -3.92 -0.23 -3.28
C ASP A 33 -5.24 0.30 -2.76
N VAL A 34 -5.21 1.49 -2.14
CA VAL A 34 -6.40 2.06 -1.51
C VAL A 34 -7.00 3.20 -2.34
N ARG A 35 -6.56 3.35 -3.59
CA ARG A 35 -7.13 4.37 -4.48
C ARG A 35 -8.51 3.95 -4.96
N GLU A 36 -9.21 4.88 -5.63
CA GLU A 36 -10.55 4.59 -6.13
C GLU A 36 -10.49 3.85 -7.45
N ASP A 37 -11.60 3.20 -7.83
CA ASP A 37 -11.67 2.38 -9.04
C ASP A 37 -11.18 3.10 -10.28
N ALA A 38 -11.60 4.36 -10.47
CA ALA A 38 -11.24 5.11 -11.66
C ALA A 38 -9.73 5.33 -11.77
N GLU A 39 -9.06 5.45 -10.62
CA GLU A 39 -7.60 5.62 -10.62
C GLU A 39 -6.90 4.34 -11.08
N LEU A 40 -7.44 3.18 -10.68
CA LEU A 40 -6.85 1.90 -11.06
C LEU A 40 -6.98 1.62 -12.55
N VAL A 41 -8.06 2.07 -13.16
CA VAL A 41 -8.24 1.91 -14.61
C VAL A 41 -7.14 2.68 -15.36
N GLU A 42 -6.77 3.84 -14.85
CA GLU A 42 -5.71 4.62 -15.49
C GLU A 42 -4.34 3.97 -15.36
N VAL A 43 -4.02 3.55 -14.14
CA VAL A 43 -2.73 2.90 -13.90
C VAL A 43 -2.81 2.15 -12.57
N ARG A 44 -2.18 0.99 -12.51
CA ARG A 44 -2.11 0.20 -11.27
C ARG A 44 -0.89 -0.68 -11.29
N VAL A 45 -0.52 -1.17 -10.11
CA VAL A 45 0.57 -2.14 -9.97
C VAL A 45 -0.01 -3.55 -10.17
N PRO A 46 0.56 -4.36 -11.06
CA PRO A 46 0.06 -5.72 -11.28
C PRO A 46 0.05 -6.52 -9.97
N GLY A 47 -1.03 -7.25 -9.75
CA GLY A 47 -1.13 -8.15 -8.60
C GLY A 47 -1.51 -7.49 -7.29
N ALA A 48 -1.69 -6.18 -7.26
CA ALA A 48 -2.10 -5.51 -6.02
C ALA A 48 -3.54 -5.86 -5.66
N THR A 49 -3.78 -5.98 -4.36
CA THR A 49 -5.13 -6.14 -3.84
C THR A 49 -5.75 -4.75 -3.72
N HIS A 50 -6.98 -4.59 -4.18
CA HIS A 50 -7.64 -3.29 -4.17
C HIS A 50 -8.69 -3.20 -3.08
N VAL A 51 -8.54 -2.23 -2.19
CA VAL A 51 -9.55 -1.88 -1.19
C VAL A 51 -9.64 -0.37 -1.14
N ALA A 52 -10.61 0.20 -1.86
CA ALA A 52 -10.75 1.65 -1.99
C ALA A 52 -11.03 2.30 -0.64
N THR A 53 -10.48 3.51 -0.44
CA THR A 53 -10.73 4.24 0.80
C THR A 53 -12.22 4.51 1.02
N SER A 54 -12.99 4.71 -0.05
CA SER A 54 -14.41 5.01 0.08
C SER A 54 -15.22 3.88 0.73
N GLY A 55 -14.74 2.65 0.70
CA GLY A 55 -15.40 1.54 1.36
C GLY A 55 -14.47 0.78 2.30
N PHE A 56 -13.42 1.46 2.76
CA PHE A 56 -12.34 0.75 3.42
C PHE A 56 -12.77 0.05 4.70
N ILE A 57 -13.53 0.73 5.55
CA ILE A 57 -13.91 0.17 6.85
C ILE A 57 -14.72 -1.12 6.68
N GLU A 58 -15.63 -1.14 5.70
CA GLU A 58 -16.46 -2.32 5.44
C GLU A 58 -15.64 -3.51 4.94
N HIS A 59 -14.55 -3.26 4.23
CA HIS A 59 -13.78 -4.32 3.58
C HIS A 59 -12.44 -4.60 4.25
N ALA A 60 -12.05 -3.80 5.23
CA ALA A 60 -10.76 -3.98 5.90
C ALA A 60 -10.62 -5.36 6.53
N THR A 61 -11.71 -5.92 7.04
CA THR A 61 -11.68 -7.22 7.70
C THR A 61 -11.29 -8.35 6.75
N GLU A 62 -11.35 -8.11 5.44
CA GLU A 62 -10.93 -9.10 4.45
C GLU A 62 -9.41 -9.18 4.32
N LEU A 63 -8.69 -8.19 4.84
CA LEU A 63 -7.23 -8.19 4.76
C LEU A 63 -6.63 -9.13 5.80
N PRO A 64 -5.62 -9.91 5.42
CA PRO A 64 -4.99 -10.84 6.35
C PRO A 64 -4.21 -10.10 7.44
N LYS A 65 -4.12 -10.70 8.61
CA LYS A 65 -3.32 -10.16 9.71
C LYS A 65 -2.03 -10.93 9.91
N ASP A 66 -1.82 -11.99 9.15
CA ASP A 66 -0.69 -12.91 9.33
C ASP A 66 0.37 -12.76 8.25
N ARG A 67 0.35 -11.66 7.50
CA ARG A 67 1.40 -11.37 6.52
C ARG A 67 1.60 -9.86 6.42
N PRO A 68 2.79 -9.42 5.99
CA PRO A 68 3.06 -7.99 5.89
C PRO A 68 2.13 -7.33 4.87
N LEU A 69 1.59 -6.17 5.22
CA LEU A 69 0.78 -5.38 4.30
C LEU A 69 1.54 -4.11 3.95
N LEU A 70 1.63 -3.82 2.65
CA LEU A 70 2.21 -2.59 2.13
C LEU A 70 1.07 -1.78 1.53
N ILE A 71 0.83 -0.59 2.06
CA ILE A 71 -0.35 0.20 1.69
C ILE A 71 0.06 1.32 0.75
N MET A 72 -0.60 1.41 -0.40
CA MET A 72 -0.23 2.35 -1.46
C MET A 72 -1.43 3.18 -1.89
N CYS A 73 -1.20 4.48 -2.10
CA CYS A 73 -2.15 5.33 -2.80
C CYS A 73 -1.41 6.09 -3.90
N ALA A 74 -1.89 7.26 -4.31
CA ALA A 74 -1.21 8.01 -5.37
C ALA A 74 0.13 8.57 -4.91
N THR A 75 0.15 9.26 -3.77
CA THR A 75 1.35 9.98 -3.29
C THR A 75 1.76 9.61 -1.87
N GLY A 76 1.03 8.71 -1.20
CA GLY A 76 1.35 8.25 0.13
C GLY A 76 0.52 8.87 1.25
N VAL A 77 -0.38 9.80 0.95
CA VAL A 77 -1.15 10.50 1.98
C VAL A 77 -2.33 9.68 2.48
N ARG A 78 -3.19 9.23 1.56
CA ARG A 78 -4.34 8.40 1.93
C ARG A 78 -3.88 7.09 2.56
N SER A 79 -2.83 6.51 1.99
CA SER A 79 -2.32 5.24 2.46
C SER A 79 -1.68 5.35 3.84
N ALA A 80 -1.07 6.50 4.17
CA ALA A 80 -0.55 6.70 5.52
C ALA A 80 -1.68 6.69 6.55
N ALA A 81 -2.81 7.34 6.24
CA ALA A 81 -3.97 7.34 7.13
C ALA A 81 -4.51 5.92 7.31
N VAL A 82 -4.59 5.15 6.21
CA VAL A 82 -5.06 3.77 6.26
C VAL A 82 -4.10 2.90 7.08
N THR A 83 -2.80 3.09 6.90
CA THR A 83 -1.80 2.36 7.68
C THR A 83 -2.01 2.58 9.17
N GLY A 84 -2.20 3.83 9.57
CA GLY A 84 -2.46 4.16 10.97
C GLY A 84 -3.73 3.51 11.50
N TYR A 85 -4.80 3.55 10.70
CA TYR A 85 -6.06 2.92 11.07
C TYR A 85 -5.88 1.42 11.31
N LEU A 86 -5.20 0.73 10.40
CA LEU A 86 -5.01 -0.72 10.52
C LEU A 86 -4.19 -1.06 11.77
N LEU A 87 -3.12 -0.30 12.03
CA LEU A 87 -2.30 -0.56 13.19
C LEU A 87 -3.08 -0.35 14.50
N ARG A 88 -3.98 0.62 14.53
CA ARG A 88 -4.83 0.84 15.71
C ARG A 88 -5.93 -0.20 15.84
N SER A 89 -6.20 -0.93 14.77
CA SER A 89 -7.33 -1.87 14.71
C SER A 89 -6.93 -3.32 14.81
N GLY A 90 -5.67 -3.59 15.16
CA GLY A 90 -5.23 -4.96 15.45
C GLY A 90 -4.30 -5.60 14.44
N TRP A 91 -4.04 -4.93 13.31
CA TRP A 91 -2.99 -5.40 12.40
C TRP A 91 -1.64 -4.97 12.96
N THR A 92 -0.62 -5.82 12.83
CA THR A 92 0.68 -5.56 13.46
C THR A 92 1.81 -5.30 12.47
N ASP A 93 1.67 -5.72 11.22
CA ASP A 93 2.73 -5.57 10.23
C ASP A 93 2.16 -4.84 9.02
N VAL A 94 2.08 -3.52 9.12
CA VAL A 94 1.49 -2.66 8.10
C VAL A 94 2.44 -1.49 7.88
N THR A 95 2.77 -1.22 6.62
CA THR A 95 3.75 -0.19 6.27
C THR A 95 3.23 0.61 5.08
N ASN A 96 3.38 1.92 5.14
CA ASN A 96 3.01 2.81 4.04
C ASN A 96 4.08 2.77 2.96
N VAL A 97 3.66 2.75 1.68
CA VAL A 97 4.59 2.92 0.56
C VAL A 97 4.69 4.42 0.29
N ASP A 98 5.78 5.01 0.77
CA ASP A 98 5.99 6.45 0.66
C ASP A 98 6.13 6.84 -0.81
N GLY A 99 5.49 7.93 -1.20
CA GLY A 99 5.50 8.39 -2.57
C GLY A 99 4.47 7.72 -3.47
N GLY A 100 3.92 6.59 -3.05
CA GLY A 100 2.82 5.92 -3.74
C GLY A 100 3.12 5.53 -5.18
N ILE A 101 2.05 5.40 -5.99
CA ILE A 101 2.23 4.95 -7.37
C ILE A 101 2.94 5.99 -8.23
N VAL A 102 2.90 7.27 -7.85
CA VAL A 102 3.65 8.30 -8.56
C VAL A 102 5.15 8.00 -8.47
N ALA A 103 5.65 7.74 -7.26
CA ALA A 103 7.06 7.39 -7.09
C ALA A 103 7.39 6.05 -7.74
N TRP A 104 6.47 5.10 -7.67
CA TRP A 104 6.62 3.78 -8.31
C TRP A 104 6.87 3.94 -9.80
N GLN A 105 6.05 4.76 -10.47
CA GLN A 105 6.20 5.02 -11.90
C GLN A 105 7.50 5.75 -12.22
N ARG A 106 7.87 6.73 -11.39
CA ARG A 106 9.12 7.46 -11.60
C ARG A 106 10.34 6.56 -11.51
N ALA A 107 10.25 5.52 -10.70
CA ALA A 107 11.34 4.54 -10.55
C ALA A 107 11.35 3.51 -11.68
N GLY A 108 10.40 3.57 -12.61
CA GLY A 108 10.35 2.65 -13.74
C GLY A 108 9.84 1.27 -13.38
N LEU A 109 9.17 1.14 -12.24
CA LEU A 109 8.66 -0.16 -11.79
C LEU A 109 7.38 -0.53 -12.56
N PRO A 110 7.05 -1.82 -12.65
CA PRO A 110 5.97 -2.29 -13.54
C PRO A 110 4.60 -1.77 -13.17
N VAL A 111 3.84 -1.33 -14.17
CA VAL A 111 2.44 -0.94 -14.01
C VAL A 111 1.62 -1.51 -15.16
N GLU A 112 0.31 -1.56 -14.96
CA GLU A 112 -0.67 -1.89 -15.99
C GLU A 112 -1.63 -0.74 -16.16
N ARG A 113 -2.25 -0.64 -17.35
CA ARG A 113 -3.21 0.42 -17.65
C ARG A 113 -4.44 -0.20 -18.32
N GLY A 114 -5.58 0.46 -18.11
CA GLY A 114 -6.83 0.04 -18.72
C GLY A 114 -7.52 -1.07 -17.95
N ARG A 115 -8.52 -1.65 -18.54
CA ARG A 115 -9.32 -2.68 -17.88
C ARG A 115 -8.81 -4.08 -18.18
#